data_f0748930f0d749a9ae13b53cbb7ecbfc
#
_entry.id   f0748930f0d749a9ae13b53cbb7ecbfc
#
_cell.length_a   1.000
_cell.length_b   1.000
_cell.length_c   1.000
_cell.angle_alpha   90.00
_cell.angle_beta   90.00
_cell.angle_gamma   90.00
#
_symmetry.space_group_name_H-M   'P 1'
#
loop_
_entity.id
_entity.type
_entity.pdbx_description
1 polymer ?
#
loop_
_entity_poly.entity_id
_entity_poly.type
_entity_poly.pdbx_seq_one_letter_code
_entity_poly.pdbx_strand_id
1 'polypeptide(L)'
;MTEIRTPTHLQPTESVAIEFSGVDPYEMTVKCTPSADVDCYYYYFAETTKVEKMLSDLEDNNAYISYHAMNVGIKYTGEQTLTQKGLQPETSYTALVMLIDKSGNRAQISAVEATEAVEQNVRVESELFESLLGEWTGVQTISDGYAEPAVSEFTVNIVAEVEDYDYNYRDNNQLVALVDGWCGIDYYSVTDLVEYEIEDPELKWGPKWVFDIAEGDVITMDGHARHSVVGWLFFGDCFMLTADPANLGIEVDNDFNVTVSEDGNTLTISSPIANYYPSLVYNFDGFGWMAYYYGASDIVLTRK
;
A
#
# COMPACT_ATOMS: atom_id res chain seq x y z
N MET A 1 16.22 45.06 -32.81
CA MET A 1 16.44 43.93 -31.92
C MET A 1 15.62 44.19 -30.69
N THR A 2 14.58 43.41 -30.49
CA THR A 2 13.72 43.52 -29.30
C THR A 2 14.34 42.64 -28.24
N GLU A 3 14.85 43.24 -27.17
CA GLU A 3 15.32 42.51 -25.97
C GLU A 3 14.14 41.69 -25.42
N ILE A 4 14.23 40.36 -25.51
CA ILE A 4 13.35 39.49 -24.76
C ILE A 4 13.86 39.53 -23.31
N ARG A 5 13.24 40.34 -22.48
CA ARG A 5 13.46 40.32 -21.05
C ARG A 5 12.79 39.06 -20.52
N THR A 6 13.59 38.12 -20.01
CA THR A 6 13.09 37.02 -19.19
C THR A 6 12.31 37.66 -18.01
N PRO A 7 11.04 37.33 -17.79
CA PRO A 7 10.33 37.88 -16.65
C PRO A 7 11.06 37.52 -15.38
N THR A 8 11.43 38.48 -14.59
CA THR A 8 11.92 38.24 -13.23
C THR A 8 10.70 37.71 -12.47
N HIS A 9 10.66 36.41 -12.22
CA HIS A 9 9.64 35.85 -11.37
C HIS A 9 9.84 36.42 -9.97
N LEU A 10 8.95 37.31 -9.55
CA LEU A 10 8.86 37.72 -8.16
C LEU A 10 8.56 36.47 -7.36
N GLN A 11 9.40 36.20 -6.34
CA GLN A 11 9.10 35.14 -5.39
C GLN A 11 7.78 35.52 -4.69
N PRO A 12 6.77 34.62 -4.64
CA PRO A 12 5.55 34.93 -3.92
C PRO A 12 5.90 35.14 -2.44
N THR A 13 5.22 36.10 -1.82
CA THR A 13 5.26 36.26 -0.35
C THR A 13 4.38 35.25 0.35
N GLU A 14 3.57 34.58 -0.43
CA GLU A 14 2.64 33.55 0.02
C GLU A 14 3.32 32.21 0.25
N SER A 15 2.75 31.41 1.16
CA SER A 15 3.30 30.12 1.53
C SER A 15 2.21 29.08 1.78
N VAL A 16 2.60 27.83 1.74
CA VAL A 16 1.83 26.71 2.26
C VAL A 16 2.63 26.13 3.43
N ALA A 17 2.09 26.23 4.64
CA ALA A 17 2.68 25.55 5.78
C ALA A 17 2.46 24.04 5.64
N ILE A 18 3.50 23.25 5.86
CA ILE A 18 3.48 21.79 5.82
C ILE A 18 3.84 21.30 7.22
N GLU A 19 2.93 20.56 7.84
CA GLU A 19 3.09 20.02 9.18
C GLU A 19 2.87 18.50 9.14
N PHE A 20 3.74 17.75 9.80
CA PHE A 20 3.59 16.30 9.97
C PHE A 20 3.04 15.98 11.35
N SER A 21 2.24 14.94 11.44
CA SER A 21 1.68 14.42 12.69
C SER A 21 1.28 12.96 12.54
N GLY A 22 1.04 12.26 13.67
CA GLY A 22 0.68 10.84 13.65
C GLY A 22 1.72 10.02 12.90
N VAL A 23 3.00 10.35 13.13
CA VAL A 23 4.10 9.62 12.50
C VAL A 23 4.29 8.31 13.24
N ASP A 24 4.27 7.22 12.50
CA ASP A 24 4.59 5.89 12.98
C ASP A 24 5.51 5.18 11.94
N PRO A 25 5.85 3.89 12.10
CA PRO A 25 6.70 3.20 11.15
C PRO A 25 6.13 3.10 9.73
N TYR A 26 4.80 3.12 9.55
CA TYR A 26 4.14 2.79 8.28
C TYR A 26 3.21 3.86 7.75
N GLU A 27 2.89 4.86 8.56
CA GLU A 27 2.04 5.97 8.14
C GLU A 27 2.46 7.30 8.73
N MET A 28 2.03 8.38 8.12
CA MET A 28 2.09 9.73 8.66
C MET A 28 1.00 10.60 8.05
N THR A 29 0.58 11.60 8.81
CA THR A 29 -0.38 12.59 8.34
C THR A 29 0.35 13.88 7.98
N VAL A 30 0.08 14.40 6.79
CA VAL A 30 0.61 15.67 6.28
C VAL A 30 -0.51 16.68 6.22
N LYS A 31 -0.37 17.76 6.96
CA LYS A 31 -1.29 18.90 6.91
C LYS A 31 -0.67 20.03 6.08
N CYS A 32 -1.40 20.47 5.05
CA CYS A 32 -1.03 21.59 4.20
C CYS A 32 -1.99 22.77 4.46
N THR A 33 -1.46 23.89 4.97
CA THR A 33 -2.25 25.09 5.26
C THR A 33 -1.75 26.25 4.39
N PRO A 34 -2.46 26.61 3.30
CA PRO A 34 -2.09 27.73 2.44
C PRO A 34 -2.42 29.07 3.10
N SER A 35 -1.58 30.08 2.84
CA SER A 35 -1.89 31.46 3.18
C SER A 35 -3.02 32.03 2.32
N ALA A 36 -3.57 33.19 2.72
CA ALA A 36 -4.83 33.73 2.18
C ALA A 36 -4.82 33.99 0.68
N ASP A 37 -3.66 34.31 0.11
CA ASP A 37 -3.53 34.68 -1.30
C ASP A 37 -3.00 33.57 -2.19
N VAL A 38 -2.86 32.33 -1.66
CA VAL A 38 -2.66 31.15 -2.48
C VAL A 38 -3.95 30.83 -3.24
N ASP A 39 -3.87 30.69 -4.55
CA ASP A 39 -4.98 30.28 -5.40
C ASP A 39 -5.14 28.75 -5.38
N CYS A 40 -4.06 28.05 -5.62
CA CYS A 40 -3.99 26.60 -5.54
C CYS A 40 -2.56 26.13 -5.30
N TYR A 41 -2.43 24.85 -5.00
CA TYR A 41 -1.12 24.20 -4.93
C TYR A 41 -1.21 22.75 -5.43
N TYR A 42 -0.06 22.23 -5.88
CA TYR A 42 0.13 20.86 -6.30
C TYR A 42 0.99 20.15 -5.25
N TYR A 43 0.47 19.09 -4.70
CA TYR A 43 1.10 18.29 -3.66
C TYR A 43 1.66 17.02 -4.24
N TYR A 44 2.91 16.72 -3.93
CA TYR A 44 3.58 15.46 -4.25
C TYR A 44 4.27 14.92 -3.01
N PHE A 45 4.19 13.62 -2.79
CA PHE A 45 4.78 12.96 -1.63
C PHE A 45 5.52 11.72 -2.08
N ALA A 46 6.77 11.58 -1.68
CA ALA A 46 7.58 10.41 -1.97
C ALA A 46 8.78 10.33 -1.01
N GLU A 47 9.48 9.21 -1.04
CA GLU A 47 10.77 9.09 -0.38
C GLU A 47 11.71 10.25 -0.77
N THR A 48 12.42 10.79 0.20
CA THR A 48 13.28 11.96 0.01
C THR A 48 14.29 11.75 -1.11
N THR A 49 14.90 10.57 -1.18
CA THR A 49 15.86 10.22 -2.23
C THR A 49 15.26 10.27 -3.64
N LYS A 50 14.00 9.88 -3.79
CA LYS A 50 13.28 9.95 -5.07
C LYS A 50 12.99 11.41 -5.45
N VAL A 51 12.57 12.22 -4.47
CA VAL A 51 12.32 13.65 -4.69
C VAL A 51 13.62 14.38 -5.05
N GLU A 52 14.71 14.13 -4.30
CA GLU A 52 16.02 14.73 -4.58
C GLU A 52 16.53 14.36 -5.97
N LYS A 53 16.43 13.09 -6.35
CA LYS A 53 16.79 12.64 -7.70
C LYS A 53 15.96 13.35 -8.77
N MET A 54 14.64 13.42 -8.58
CA MET A 54 13.76 14.12 -9.50
C MET A 54 14.15 15.60 -9.64
N LEU A 55 14.42 16.28 -8.53
CA LEU A 55 14.82 17.69 -8.55
C LEU A 55 16.21 17.89 -9.18
N SER A 56 17.16 17.01 -8.91
CA SER A 56 18.50 17.03 -9.50
C SER A 56 18.45 16.86 -11.02
N ASP A 57 17.65 15.93 -11.52
CA ASP A 57 17.49 15.70 -12.96
C ASP A 57 16.85 16.93 -13.68
N LEU A 58 16.21 17.82 -12.92
CA LEU A 58 15.54 19.03 -13.41
C LEU A 58 16.31 20.34 -13.13
N GLU A 59 17.46 20.26 -12.42
CA GLU A 59 18.20 21.43 -11.91
C GLU A 59 18.59 22.44 -12.98
N ASP A 60 18.85 22.01 -14.21
CA ASP A 60 19.19 22.88 -15.35
C ASP A 60 17.98 23.63 -15.93
N ASN A 61 16.76 23.43 -15.38
CA ASN A 61 15.56 23.92 -16.00
C ASN A 61 14.43 24.28 -15.01
N ASN A 62 14.56 25.43 -14.32
CA ASN A 62 13.54 25.90 -13.35
C ASN A 62 12.08 25.88 -13.88
N ALA A 63 11.89 26.02 -15.20
CA ALA A 63 10.57 25.93 -15.84
C ALA A 63 10.05 24.47 -15.86
N TYR A 64 10.94 23.51 -15.97
CA TYR A 64 10.58 22.08 -15.96
C TYR A 64 10.22 21.55 -14.60
N ILE A 65 10.88 22.01 -13.53
CA ILE A 65 10.53 21.63 -12.14
C ILE A 65 9.06 21.99 -11.87
N SER A 66 8.67 23.21 -12.19
CA SER A 66 7.28 23.66 -12.05
C SER A 66 6.29 22.80 -12.84
N TYR A 67 6.64 22.51 -14.08
CA TYR A 67 5.79 21.72 -14.98
C TYR A 67 5.67 20.27 -14.50
N HIS A 68 6.77 19.66 -14.08
CA HIS A 68 6.78 18.28 -13.61
C HIS A 68 6.00 18.14 -12.32
N ALA A 69 6.22 19.00 -11.34
CA ALA A 69 5.46 18.99 -10.09
C ALA A 69 3.95 19.19 -10.31
N MET A 70 3.56 19.97 -11.31
CA MET A 70 2.14 20.11 -11.68
C MET A 70 1.57 18.87 -12.39
N ASN A 71 2.40 18.07 -13.04
CA ASN A 71 1.94 16.86 -13.73
C ASN A 71 1.90 15.63 -12.81
N VAL A 72 2.82 15.52 -11.84
CA VAL A 72 2.88 14.39 -10.91
C VAL A 72 2.15 14.65 -9.60
N GLY A 73 1.92 15.93 -9.25
CA GLY A 73 1.27 16.34 -8.02
C GLY A 73 -0.25 16.39 -8.14
N ILE A 74 -0.92 16.18 -7.03
CA ILE A 74 -2.37 16.34 -6.90
C ILE A 74 -2.69 17.79 -6.61
N LYS A 75 -3.60 18.38 -7.37
CA LYS A 75 -4.03 19.78 -7.21
C LYS A 75 -5.04 19.93 -6.08
N TYR A 76 -4.75 20.87 -5.17
CA TYR A 76 -5.63 21.23 -4.07
C TYR A 76 -5.89 22.74 -4.01
N THR A 77 -6.99 23.09 -3.36
CA THR A 77 -7.35 24.47 -2.96
C THR A 77 -7.74 24.46 -1.49
N GLY A 78 -7.22 25.39 -0.70
CA GLY A 78 -7.50 25.44 0.73
C GLY A 78 -6.71 24.41 1.56
N GLU A 79 -7.04 24.35 2.85
CA GLU A 79 -6.37 23.42 3.79
C GLU A 79 -6.69 21.97 3.46
N GLN A 80 -5.68 21.11 3.56
CA GLN A 80 -5.80 19.67 3.38
C GLN A 80 -5.09 18.93 4.52
N THR A 81 -5.67 17.80 4.90
CA THR A 81 -5.05 16.83 5.81
C THR A 81 -5.03 15.50 5.08
N LEU A 82 -3.83 14.96 4.84
CA LEU A 82 -3.59 13.83 3.96
C LEU A 82 -2.85 12.75 4.74
N THR A 83 -3.46 11.58 4.92
CA THR A 83 -2.79 10.43 5.53
C THR A 83 -2.06 9.64 4.46
N GLN A 84 -0.77 9.44 4.66
CA GLN A 84 0.13 8.66 3.81
C GLN A 84 0.35 7.31 4.47
N LYS A 85 -0.09 6.24 3.84
CA LYS A 85 0.00 4.86 4.34
C LYS A 85 0.98 4.04 3.50
N GLY A 86 1.37 2.87 4.03
CA GLY A 86 2.27 1.95 3.34
C GLY A 86 3.71 2.46 3.24
N LEU A 87 4.12 3.26 4.19
CA LEU A 87 5.48 3.82 4.24
C LEU A 87 6.49 2.79 4.74
N GLN A 88 7.78 3.05 4.48
CA GLN A 88 8.89 2.27 5.02
C GLN A 88 9.30 2.83 6.37
N PRO A 89 9.57 2.00 7.38
CA PRO A 89 10.17 2.44 8.63
C PRO A 89 11.54 3.09 8.42
N GLU A 90 11.94 3.96 9.36
CA GLU A 90 13.24 4.65 9.36
C GLU A 90 13.58 5.32 8.03
N THR A 91 12.56 5.68 7.25
CA THR A 91 12.72 6.21 5.90
C THR A 91 12.26 7.67 5.85
N SER A 92 13.08 8.53 5.28
CA SER A 92 12.75 9.94 5.10
C SER A 92 11.84 10.16 3.90
N TYR A 93 10.76 10.87 4.11
CA TYR A 93 9.80 11.27 3.09
C TYR A 93 9.74 12.77 2.94
N THR A 94 9.53 13.23 1.73
CA THR A 94 9.39 14.65 1.40
C THR A 94 7.97 14.93 0.92
N ALA A 95 7.30 15.86 1.59
CA ALA A 95 6.12 16.54 1.06
C ALA A 95 6.59 17.76 0.23
N LEU A 96 6.37 17.69 -1.06
CA LEU A 96 6.72 18.75 -2.02
C LEU A 96 5.45 19.46 -2.47
N VAL A 97 5.44 20.76 -2.32
CA VAL A 97 4.32 21.62 -2.71
C VAL A 97 4.79 22.65 -3.71
N MET A 98 4.10 22.76 -4.83
CA MET A 98 4.21 23.88 -5.73
C MET A 98 2.95 24.74 -5.61
N LEU A 99 3.08 25.91 -5.06
CA LEU A 99 1.98 26.87 -4.96
C LEU A 99 1.90 27.80 -6.18
N ILE A 100 0.68 28.26 -6.44
CA ILE A 100 0.36 29.36 -7.35
C ILE A 100 -0.46 30.36 -6.56
N ASP A 101 0.01 31.62 -6.50
CA ASP A 101 -0.74 32.69 -5.86
C ASP A 101 -1.80 33.30 -6.79
N LYS A 102 -2.68 34.11 -6.27
CA LYS A 102 -3.75 34.78 -7.04
C LYS A 102 -3.23 35.75 -8.13
N SER A 103 -1.94 36.08 -8.08
CA SER A 103 -1.26 36.89 -9.11
C SER A 103 -0.57 35.98 -10.17
N GLY A 104 -0.61 34.66 -10.02
CA GLY A 104 0.00 33.70 -10.93
C GLY A 104 1.48 33.45 -10.66
N ASN A 105 2.05 33.99 -9.58
CA ASN A 105 3.41 33.69 -9.17
C ASN A 105 3.48 32.28 -8.59
N ARG A 106 4.65 31.63 -8.72
CA ARG A 106 4.86 30.24 -8.32
C ARG A 106 6.02 30.14 -7.33
N ALA A 107 5.85 29.31 -6.31
CA ALA A 107 6.94 28.92 -5.41
C ALA A 107 6.87 27.42 -5.13
N GLN A 108 8.03 26.86 -4.86
CA GLN A 108 8.19 25.50 -4.42
C GLN A 108 8.58 25.50 -2.93
N ILE A 109 7.89 24.69 -2.16
CA ILE A 109 8.12 24.50 -0.73
C ILE A 109 8.20 23.00 -0.48
N SER A 110 9.11 22.58 0.38
CA SER A 110 9.18 21.20 0.81
C SER A 110 9.40 21.10 2.31
N ALA A 111 8.91 20.03 2.88
CA ALA A 111 9.22 19.63 4.24
C ALA A 111 9.53 18.13 4.25
N VAL A 112 10.40 17.72 5.15
CA VAL A 112 10.87 16.35 5.27
C VAL A 112 10.54 15.84 6.66
N GLU A 113 10.04 14.60 6.74
CA GLU A 113 9.86 13.87 7.98
C GLU A 113 10.31 12.43 7.77
N ALA A 114 10.73 11.76 8.82
CA ALA A 114 11.11 10.36 8.79
C ALA A 114 10.11 9.53 9.58
N THR A 115 9.75 8.37 9.05
CA THR A 115 8.98 7.38 9.78
C THR A 115 9.76 6.87 10.98
N GLU A 116 9.06 6.46 12.00
CA GLU A 116 9.66 5.87 13.20
C GLU A 116 10.26 4.49 12.88
N ALA A 117 11.18 4.06 13.74
CA ALA A 117 11.64 2.67 13.74
C ALA A 117 10.50 1.77 14.24
N VAL A 118 10.45 0.55 13.71
CA VAL A 118 9.57 -0.45 14.28
C VAL A 118 10.08 -0.80 15.68
N GLU A 119 9.27 -0.56 16.70
CA GLU A 119 9.57 -1.12 18.01
C GLU A 119 9.60 -2.66 17.87
N GLN A 120 10.74 -3.27 18.17
CA GLN A 120 10.83 -4.71 18.21
C GLN A 120 10.00 -5.19 19.40
N ASN A 121 8.74 -5.46 19.18
CA ASN A 121 7.91 -6.13 20.15
C ASN A 121 8.53 -7.50 20.44
N VAL A 122 8.70 -7.80 21.71
CA VAL A 122 9.08 -9.14 22.13
C VAL A 122 7.95 -10.06 21.69
N ARG A 123 8.29 -11.11 20.91
CA ARG A 123 7.31 -12.11 20.51
C ARG A 123 6.55 -12.61 21.74
N VAL A 124 5.24 -12.46 21.75
CA VAL A 124 4.40 -13.07 22.76
C VAL A 124 4.39 -14.57 22.44
N GLU A 125 5.02 -15.38 23.31
CA GLU A 125 4.91 -16.84 23.23
C GLU A 125 3.43 -17.20 23.46
N SER A 126 2.71 -17.49 22.39
CA SER A 126 1.31 -17.87 22.40
C SER A 126 1.18 -19.28 21.85
N GLU A 127 0.40 -20.12 22.53
CA GLU A 127 0.07 -21.45 22.02
C GLU A 127 -0.65 -21.33 20.66
N LEU A 128 -1.44 -20.27 20.49
CA LEU A 128 -2.11 -19.97 19.23
C LEU A 128 -1.10 -19.70 18.12
N PHE A 129 -0.10 -18.82 18.35
CA PHE A 129 0.93 -18.52 17.37
C PHE A 129 1.60 -19.80 16.84
N GLU A 130 2.07 -20.64 17.74
CA GLU A 130 2.73 -21.91 17.38
C GLU A 130 1.76 -22.87 16.69
N SER A 131 0.50 -22.87 17.11
CA SER A 131 -0.52 -23.75 16.54
C SER A 131 -0.89 -23.41 15.10
N LEU A 132 -0.63 -22.20 14.63
CA LEU A 132 -0.95 -21.77 13.27
C LEU A 132 0.11 -22.15 12.26
N LEU A 133 1.34 -22.38 12.69
CA LEU A 133 2.47 -22.71 11.81
C LEU A 133 2.24 -24.00 11.03
N GLY A 134 2.68 -24.03 9.77
CA GLY A 134 2.71 -25.21 8.92
C GLY A 134 1.79 -25.13 7.70
N GLU A 135 1.52 -26.28 7.10
CA GLU A 135 0.81 -26.39 5.82
C GLU A 135 -0.70 -26.50 5.99
N TRP A 136 -1.40 -25.77 5.13
CA TRP A 136 -2.86 -25.71 5.07
C TRP A 136 -3.34 -25.87 3.62
N THR A 137 -4.57 -26.37 3.46
CA THR A 137 -5.29 -26.35 2.18
C THR A 137 -6.39 -25.32 2.25
N GLY A 138 -6.42 -24.41 1.28
CA GLY A 138 -7.42 -23.32 1.20
C GLY A 138 -8.50 -23.63 0.19
N VAL A 139 -9.72 -23.21 0.49
CA VAL A 139 -10.87 -23.27 -0.42
C VAL A 139 -11.65 -21.96 -0.35
N GLN A 140 -12.04 -21.46 -1.51
CA GLN A 140 -12.94 -20.31 -1.64
C GLN A 140 -13.77 -20.42 -2.91
N THR A 141 -15.02 -19.98 -2.87
CA THR A 141 -15.80 -19.73 -4.09
C THR A 141 -15.46 -18.34 -4.60
N ILE A 142 -15.09 -18.22 -5.87
CA ILE A 142 -14.69 -16.97 -6.53
C ILE A 142 -15.51 -16.74 -7.80
N SER A 143 -15.60 -15.48 -8.25
CA SER A 143 -16.27 -15.07 -9.49
C SER A 143 -15.46 -13.97 -10.16
N ASP A 144 -15.32 -14.03 -11.48
CA ASP A 144 -14.77 -12.94 -12.30
C ASP A 144 -15.83 -11.88 -12.68
N GLY A 145 -17.04 -12.02 -12.16
CA GLY A 145 -18.17 -11.13 -12.45
C GLY A 145 -18.90 -11.42 -13.77
N TYR A 146 -18.43 -12.36 -14.58
CA TYR A 146 -18.99 -12.69 -15.90
C TYR A 146 -19.45 -14.14 -16.03
N ALA A 147 -18.75 -15.06 -15.38
CA ALA A 147 -19.07 -16.48 -15.40
C ALA A 147 -19.73 -16.93 -14.09
N GLU A 148 -20.27 -18.15 -14.09
CA GLU A 148 -20.75 -18.79 -12.85
C GLU A 148 -19.59 -18.91 -11.85
N PRO A 149 -19.84 -18.69 -10.55
CA PRO A 149 -18.82 -18.83 -9.53
C PRO A 149 -18.16 -20.20 -9.56
N ALA A 150 -16.86 -20.23 -9.39
CA ALA A 150 -16.03 -21.44 -9.39
C ALA A 150 -15.34 -21.61 -8.03
N VAL A 151 -14.96 -22.84 -7.70
CA VAL A 151 -14.18 -23.13 -6.50
C VAL A 151 -12.71 -22.94 -6.83
N SER A 152 -12.04 -22.10 -6.04
CA SER A 152 -10.57 -21.97 -6.00
C SER A 152 -10.04 -22.84 -4.87
N GLU A 153 -9.21 -23.82 -5.20
CA GLU A 153 -8.47 -24.64 -4.25
C GLU A 153 -7.00 -24.25 -4.32
N PHE A 154 -6.36 -24.07 -3.17
CA PHE A 154 -4.99 -23.58 -3.10
C PHE A 154 -4.28 -24.11 -1.85
N THR A 155 -2.98 -23.86 -1.76
CA THR A 155 -2.19 -24.26 -0.60
C THR A 155 -1.64 -23.02 0.12
N VAL A 156 -1.48 -23.13 1.43
CA VAL A 156 -0.94 -22.08 2.28
C VAL A 156 0.10 -22.68 3.20
N ASN A 157 1.26 -22.04 3.29
CA ASN A 157 2.26 -22.38 4.30
C ASN A 157 2.41 -21.18 5.25
N ILE A 158 1.97 -21.33 6.49
CA ILE A 158 2.09 -20.29 7.51
C ILE A 158 3.43 -20.44 8.22
N VAL A 159 4.23 -19.40 8.18
CA VAL A 159 5.59 -19.36 8.73
C VAL A 159 5.77 -18.17 9.66
N ALA A 160 6.68 -18.30 10.63
CA ALA A 160 7.02 -17.24 11.57
C ALA A 160 7.95 -16.18 10.93
N GLU A 161 8.76 -16.61 9.97
CA GLU A 161 9.77 -15.77 9.33
C GLU A 161 9.85 -16.07 7.84
N VAL A 162 10.04 -15.04 7.04
CA VAL A 162 10.33 -15.13 5.61
C VAL A 162 11.61 -14.34 5.37
N GLU A 163 12.61 -14.98 4.74
CA GLU A 163 13.70 -14.21 4.13
C GLU A 163 13.13 -13.55 2.87
N ASP A 164 12.78 -12.29 2.98
CA ASP A 164 12.31 -11.50 1.86
C ASP A 164 12.91 -10.10 1.93
N TYR A 165 13.28 -9.55 0.77
CA TYR A 165 13.94 -8.28 0.63
C TYR A 165 13.15 -7.12 1.22
N ASP A 166 11.81 -7.20 1.22
CA ASP A 166 10.90 -6.19 1.75
C ASP A 166 10.42 -6.44 3.19
N TYR A 167 10.85 -7.56 3.80
CA TYR A 167 10.29 -8.04 5.07
C TYR A 167 11.15 -7.79 6.32
N ASN A 168 12.01 -6.81 6.29
CA ASN A 168 12.83 -6.46 7.46
C ASN A 168 12.06 -5.83 8.64
N TYR A 169 10.73 -5.71 8.51
CA TYR A 169 9.90 -4.86 9.39
C TYR A 169 8.82 -5.61 10.14
N ARG A 170 8.98 -6.90 10.33
CA ARG A 170 7.94 -7.68 11.03
C ARG A 170 7.89 -7.36 12.51
N ASP A 171 6.69 -7.09 12.94
CA ASP A 171 6.34 -7.26 14.34
C ASP A 171 6.55 -8.74 14.72
N ASN A 172 7.17 -9.01 15.87
CA ASN A 172 7.38 -10.37 16.35
C ASN A 172 6.07 -11.17 16.57
N ASN A 173 4.93 -10.51 16.52
CA ASN A 173 3.61 -11.13 16.64
C ASN A 173 2.97 -11.45 15.28
N GLN A 174 3.65 -11.19 14.18
CA GLN A 174 3.12 -11.45 12.85
C GLN A 174 3.53 -12.82 12.34
N LEU A 175 2.58 -13.49 11.70
CA LEU A 175 2.78 -14.68 10.90
C LEU A 175 2.57 -14.37 9.43
N VAL A 176 3.32 -15.01 8.58
CA VAL A 176 3.19 -14.87 7.13
C VAL A 176 2.64 -16.14 6.53
N ALA A 177 1.52 -16.03 5.84
CA ALA A 177 0.94 -17.09 5.04
C ALA A 177 1.45 -16.97 3.60
N LEU A 178 2.24 -17.94 3.16
CA LEU A 178 2.68 -18.08 1.77
C LEU A 178 1.61 -18.84 1.01
N VAL A 179 1.00 -18.21 0.02
CA VAL A 179 -0.19 -18.71 -0.69
C VAL A 179 0.18 -19.14 -2.10
N ASP A 180 -0.25 -20.31 -2.52
CA ASP A 180 0.03 -20.85 -3.84
C ASP A 180 -1.26 -21.38 -4.50
N GLY A 181 -1.61 -20.81 -5.65
CA GLY A 181 -2.76 -21.19 -6.46
C GLY A 181 -4.07 -20.44 -6.16
N TRP A 182 -4.12 -19.51 -5.18
CA TRP A 182 -5.33 -18.73 -4.91
C TRP A 182 -5.68 -17.85 -6.10
N CYS A 183 -6.92 -17.93 -6.55
CA CYS A 183 -7.38 -17.27 -7.79
C CYS A 183 -6.53 -17.62 -9.03
N GLY A 184 -5.86 -18.77 -9.02
CA GLY A 184 -4.96 -19.19 -10.11
C GLY A 184 -3.62 -18.47 -10.13
N ILE A 185 -3.25 -17.78 -9.07
CA ILE A 185 -1.95 -17.12 -8.94
C ILE A 185 -0.99 -18.07 -8.23
N ASP A 186 -0.01 -18.53 -8.98
CA ASP A 186 1.04 -19.40 -8.49
C ASP A 186 2.12 -18.61 -7.74
N TYR A 187 2.85 -19.31 -6.89
CA TYR A 187 4.02 -18.77 -6.22
C TYR A 187 5.20 -18.72 -7.20
N TYR A 188 5.48 -17.57 -7.77
CA TYR A 188 6.55 -17.40 -8.75
C TYR A 188 7.94 -17.38 -8.10
N SER A 189 8.91 -18.00 -8.75
CA SER A 189 10.30 -17.61 -8.58
C SER A 189 10.58 -16.42 -9.51
N VAL A 190 11.42 -15.48 -9.08
CA VAL A 190 11.75 -14.27 -9.86
C VAL A 190 12.41 -14.59 -11.21
N THR A 191 12.95 -15.79 -11.38
CA THR A 191 13.45 -16.25 -12.70
C THR A 191 12.40 -16.16 -13.80
N ASP A 192 11.12 -16.25 -13.48
CA ASP A 192 10.03 -16.12 -14.45
C ASP A 192 9.62 -14.65 -14.68
N LEU A 193 10.10 -13.74 -13.84
CA LEU A 193 9.85 -12.29 -13.93
C LEU A 193 11.01 -11.50 -14.56
N VAL A 194 12.08 -12.16 -15.01
CA VAL A 194 13.21 -11.53 -15.72
C VAL A 194 12.75 -10.77 -16.99
N GLU A 195 11.62 -11.12 -17.57
CA GLU A 195 10.99 -10.33 -18.63
C GLU A 195 10.54 -8.92 -18.17
N TYR A 196 10.49 -8.67 -16.86
CA TYR A 196 10.00 -7.42 -16.26
C TYR A 196 11.07 -6.56 -15.57
N GLU A 197 12.35 -6.75 -15.92
CA GLU A 197 13.48 -5.92 -15.41
C GLU A 197 13.71 -5.96 -13.89
N ILE A 198 13.35 -7.04 -13.22
CA ILE A 198 13.67 -7.22 -11.80
C ILE A 198 15.11 -7.72 -11.69
N GLU A 199 15.97 -6.93 -11.04
CA GLU A 199 17.42 -7.16 -11.01
C GLU A 199 17.91 -8.30 -10.09
N ASP A 200 17.07 -8.85 -9.22
CA ASP A 200 17.48 -9.87 -8.23
C ASP A 200 16.87 -11.25 -8.50
N PRO A 201 17.67 -12.23 -8.97
CA PRO A 201 17.17 -13.57 -9.29
C PRO A 201 16.87 -14.46 -8.08
N GLU A 202 17.09 -14.01 -6.85
CA GLU A 202 16.80 -14.77 -5.63
C GLU A 202 15.48 -14.36 -4.95
N LEU A 203 14.85 -13.28 -5.39
CA LEU A 203 13.56 -12.85 -4.91
C LEU A 203 12.47 -13.86 -5.29
N LYS A 204 11.81 -14.41 -4.30
CA LYS A 204 10.59 -15.20 -4.49
C LYS A 204 9.40 -14.28 -4.28
N TRP A 205 8.69 -14.02 -5.35
CA TRP A 205 7.41 -13.31 -5.31
C TRP A 205 6.28 -14.33 -5.28
N GLY A 206 5.39 -14.17 -4.32
CA GLY A 206 4.20 -15.00 -4.28
C GLY A 206 3.14 -14.33 -3.43
N PRO A 207 1.88 -14.75 -3.56
CA PRO A 207 0.82 -14.27 -2.68
C PRO A 207 1.18 -14.47 -1.22
N LYS A 208 1.12 -13.40 -0.45
CA LYS A 208 1.41 -13.40 0.99
C LYS A 208 0.28 -12.71 1.72
N TRP A 209 -0.12 -13.31 2.82
CA TRP A 209 -1.02 -12.69 3.77
C TRP A 209 -0.31 -12.55 5.10
N VAL A 210 -0.51 -11.45 5.79
CA VAL A 210 0.07 -11.20 7.10
C VAL A 210 -1.02 -11.28 8.14
N PHE A 211 -0.83 -12.17 9.10
CA PHE A 211 -1.70 -12.30 10.26
C PHE A 211 -1.05 -11.65 11.47
N ASP A 212 -1.76 -10.71 12.08
CA ASP A 212 -1.37 -10.13 13.36
C ASP A 212 -2.06 -10.87 14.50
N ILE A 213 -1.27 -11.34 15.45
CA ILE A 213 -1.77 -12.00 16.65
C ILE A 213 -1.66 -11.02 17.81
N ALA A 214 -2.78 -10.41 18.17
CA ALA A 214 -2.86 -9.48 19.27
C ALA A 214 -2.92 -10.18 20.63
N GLU A 215 -2.71 -9.40 21.69
CA GLU A 215 -2.90 -9.87 23.07
C GLU A 215 -4.31 -10.44 23.26
N GLY A 216 -4.41 -11.61 23.88
CA GLY A 216 -5.69 -12.32 24.07
C GLY A 216 -6.07 -13.26 22.91
N ASP A 217 -5.09 -13.65 22.10
CA ASP A 217 -5.25 -14.61 20.99
C ASP A 217 -6.27 -14.14 19.92
N VAL A 218 -6.33 -12.83 19.68
CA VAL A 218 -7.11 -12.25 18.59
C VAL A 218 -6.25 -12.21 17.34
N ILE A 219 -6.74 -12.79 16.25
CA ILE A 219 -6.07 -12.77 14.96
C ILE A 219 -6.78 -11.76 14.07
N THR A 220 -6.02 -10.83 13.52
CA THR A 220 -6.49 -9.90 12.48
C THR A 220 -5.62 -10.00 11.24
N MET A 221 -6.11 -9.49 10.14
CA MET A 221 -5.38 -9.46 8.88
C MET A 221 -5.76 -8.17 8.13
N ASP A 222 -4.79 -7.29 7.96
CA ASP A 222 -4.90 -6.14 7.06
C ASP A 222 -4.48 -6.57 5.64
N GLY A 223 -5.47 -6.76 4.78
CA GLY A 223 -5.24 -7.15 3.39
C GLY A 223 -4.62 -6.05 2.54
N HIS A 224 -4.63 -4.80 3.00
CA HIS A 224 -3.99 -3.66 2.35
C HIS A 224 -2.63 -3.32 2.98
N ALA A 225 -2.23 -4.03 4.03
CA ALA A 225 -0.88 -3.86 4.56
C ALA A 225 0.15 -4.03 3.44
N ARG A 226 1.18 -3.20 3.45
CA ARG A 226 2.23 -3.19 2.44
C ARG A 226 2.82 -4.57 2.12
N HIS A 227 2.87 -5.43 3.11
CA HIS A 227 3.45 -6.78 2.99
C HIS A 227 2.44 -7.85 2.58
N SER A 228 1.18 -7.48 2.42
CA SER A 228 0.11 -8.36 1.95
C SER A 228 -0.06 -8.33 0.43
N VAL A 229 1.00 -7.97 -0.30
CA VAL A 229 0.98 -8.03 -1.77
C VAL A 229 0.78 -9.48 -2.19
N VAL A 230 -0.33 -9.73 -2.87
CA VAL A 230 -0.73 -11.06 -3.34
C VAL A 230 -0.06 -11.40 -4.66
N GLY A 231 0.49 -10.40 -5.34
CA GLY A 231 1.20 -10.57 -6.60
C GLY A 231 1.22 -9.28 -7.40
N TRP A 232 1.88 -9.36 -8.56
CA TRP A 232 1.86 -8.29 -9.54
C TRP A 232 1.17 -8.81 -10.81
N LEU A 233 0.09 -8.16 -11.20
CA LEU A 233 -0.50 -8.34 -12.51
C LEU A 233 -0.08 -7.17 -13.39
N PHE A 234 -0.20 -7.28 -14.69
CA PHE A 234 0.21 -6.32 -15.73
C PHE A 234 -0.08 -4.84 -15.44
N PHE A 235 -0.77 -4.52 -14.36
CA PHE A 235 -1.31 -3.21 -14.02
C PHE A 235 -0.94 -2.71 -12.62
N GLY A 236 -0.16 -3.44 -11.84
CA GLY A 236 0.29 -3.04 -10.50
C GLY A 236 0.10 -4.11 -9.43
N ASP A 237 0.31 -3.71 -8.20
CA ASP A 237 0.23 -4.59 -7.04
C ASP A 237 -1.19 -5.09 -6.80
N CYS A 238 -1.31 -6.37 -6.52
CA CYS A 238 -2.57 -7.05 -6.18
C CYS A 238 -2.63 -7.32 -4.69
N PHE A 239 -3.78 -7.06 -4.11
CA PHE A 239 -4.06 -7.22 -2.69
C PHE A 239 -5.28 -8.12 -2.46
N MET A 240 -5.39 -8.68 -1.27
CA MET A 240 -6.64 -9.25 -0.80
C MET A 240 -7.44 -8.18 -0.05
N LEU A 241 -8.50 -7.68 -0.65
CA LEU A 241 -9.39 -6.68 -0.05
C LEU A 241 -10.82 -7.20 0.02
N THR A 242 -11.67 -6.52 0.81
CA THR A 242 -13.08 -6.88 0.91
C THR A 242 -13.85 -6.32 -0.29
N ALA A 243 -14.61 -7.17 -0.99
CA ALA A 243 -15.45 -6.73 -2.09
C ALA A 243 -16.84 -7.40 -2.08
N ASP A 244 -17.82 -6.68 -2.60
CA ASP A 244 -19.19 -7.16 -2.80
C ASP A 244 -19.38 -7.62 -4.26
N PRO A 245 -19.53 -8.93 -4.51
CA PRO A 245 -19.69 -9.43 -5.88
C PRO A 245 -21.01 -9.01 -6.53
N ALA A 246 -22.03 -8.63 -5.75
CA ALA A 246 -23.33 -8.25 -6.28
C ALA A 246 -23.37 -6.78 -6.74
N ASN A 247 -22.70 -5.89 -6.04
CA ASN A 247 -22.69 -4.44 -6.31
C ASN A 247 -21.34 -3.94 -6.83
N LEU A 248 -20.35 -4.82 -6.95
CA LEU A 248 -18.98 -4.51 -7.40
C LEU A 248 -18.29 -3.44 -6.53
N GLY A 249 -18.70 -3.34 -5.25
CA GLY A 249 -18.09 -2.43 -4.27
C GLY A 249 -16.78 -3.01 -3.73
N ILE A 250 -15.80 -2.15 -3.44
CA ILE A 250 -14.52 -2.51 -2.84
C ILE A 250 -14.30 -1.60 -1.64
N GLU A 251 -13.91 -2.21 -0.50
CA GLU A 251 -13.54 -1.48 0.72
C GLU A 251 -12.07 -1.76 1.02
N VAL A 252 -11.30 -0.69 1.20
CA VAL A 252 -9.83 -0.78 1.31
C VAL A 252 -9.31 -0.62 2.74
N ASP A 253 -10.14 -0.15 3.66
CA ASP A 253 -9.72 0.21 5.02
C ASP A 253 -10.24 -0.76 6.10
N ASN A 254 -10.64 -1.97 5.71
CA ASN A 254 -11.20 -2.94 6.65
C ASN A 254 -10.28 -4.16 6.80
N ASP A 255 -9.94 -4.45 8.05
CA ASP A 255 -9.26 -5.68 8.42
C ASP A 255 -10.20 -6.87 8.28
N PHE A 256 -9.63 -8.01 7.92
CA PHE A 256 -10.36 -9.29 7.95
C PHE A 256 -10.41 -9.86 9.35
N ASN A 257 -11.53 -10.51 9.66
CA ASN A 257 -11.62 -11.37 10.83
C ASN A 257 -11.02 -12.74 10.50
N VAL A 258 -10.14 -13.22 11.36
CA VAL A 258 -9.59 -14.57 11.26
C VAL A 258 -10.02 -15.35 12.49
N THR A 259 -10.72 -16.46 12.28
CA THR A 259 -11.20 -17.31 13.36
C THR A 259 -10.62 -18.72 13.25
N VAL A 260 -10.31 -19.31 14.39
CA VAL A 260 -9.79 -20.69 14.50
C VAL A 260 -10.88 -21.55 15.08
N SER A 261 -11.06 -22.75 14.51
CA SER A 261 -11.98 -23.76 15.09
C SER A 261 -11.48 -24.25 16.45
N GLU A 262 -12.39 -24.76 17.28
CA GLU A 262 -12.05 -25.26 18.63
C GLU A 262 -11.00 -26.37 18.62
N ASP A 263 -10.92 -27.16 17.56
CA ASP A 263 -9.93 -28.22 17.37
C ASP A 263 -8.61 -27.76 16.76
N GLY A 264 -8.50 -26.46 16.41
CA GLY A 264 -7.31 -25.87 15.79
C GLY A 264 -7.04 -26.28 14.34
N ASN A 265 -7.97 -27.01 13.70
CA ASN A 265 -7.75 -27.58 12.37
C ASN A 265 -8.34 -26.77 11.22
N THR A 266 -9.12 -25.73 11.52
CA THR A 266 -9.74 -24.88 10.51
C THR A 266 -9.53 -23.42 10.85
N LEU A 267 -9.08 -22.64 9.86
CA LEU A 267 -9.06 -21.17 9.89
C LEU A 267 -10.11 -20.65 8.92
N THR A 268 -10.85 -19.63 9.33
CA THR A 268 -11.78 -18.92 8.45
C THR A 268 -11.40 -17.46 8.38
N ILE A 269 -11.17 -16.96 7.17
CA ILE A 269 -10.91 -15.54 6.90
C ILE A 269 -12.18 -14.96 6.31
N SER A 270 -12.77 -13.97 6.98
CA SER A 270 -14.04 -13.36 6.61
C SER A 270 -13.96 -11.84 6.64
N SER A 271 -14.79 -11.21 5.82
CA SER A 271 -14.96 -9.76 5.86
C SER A 271 -15.78 -9.34 7.10
N PRO A 272 -15.46 -8.22 7.76
CA PRO A 272 -16.31 -7.65 8.80
C PRO A 272 -17.60 -7.05 8.24
N ILE A 273 -17.70 -6.87 6.93
CA ILE A 273 -18.83 -6.24 6.24
C ILE A 273 -19.72 -7.34 5.66
N ALA A 274 -21.00 -7.28 5.96
CA ALA A 274 -21.98 -8.24 5.46
C ALA A 274 -22.08 -8.21 3.92
N ASN A 275 -22.07 -9.38 3.29
CA ASN A 275 -22.07 -9.59 1.84
C ASN A 275 -20.79 -9.16 1.09
N TYR A 276 -19.77 -8.78 1.81
CA TYR A 276 -18.43 -8.57 1.28
C TYR A 276 -17.56 -9.80 1.61
N TYR A 277 -16.67 -10.14 0.72
CA TYR A 277 -15.81 -11.32 0.85
C TYR A 277 -14.36 -11.00 0.49
N PRO A 278 -13.39 -11.80 1.00
CA PRO A 278 -12.00 -11.69 0.57
C PRO A 278 -11.91 -11.82 -0.95
N SER A 279 -11.32 -10.85 -1.62
CA SER A 279 -11.30 -10.71 -3.07
C SER A 279 -9.93 -10.30 -3.56
N LEU A 280 -9.53 -10.76 -4.73
CA LEU A 280 -8.30 -10.34 -5.38
C LEU A 280 -8.52 -9.01 -6.10
N VAL A 281 -7.89 -7.96 -5.59
CA VAL A 281 -8.09 -6.59 -6.03
C VAL A 281 -6.75 -5.96 -6.41
N TYR A 282 -6.75 -5.11 -7.40
CA TYR A 282 -5.57 -4.35 -7.80
C TYR A 282 -5.90 -2.85 -7.93
N ASN A 283 -4.90 -2.02 -7.74
CA ASN A 283 -5.01 -0.59 -7.99
C ASN A 283 -4.49 -0.28 -9.40
N PHE A 284 -5.38 0.18 -10.24
CA PHE A 284 -5.02 0.58 -11.59
C PHE A 284 -4.76 2.09 -11.62
N ASP A 285 -3.53 2.48 -11.96
CA ASP A 285 -3.10 3.87 -12.02
C ASP A 285 -4.07 4.75 -12.82
N GLY A 286 -4.76 5.67 -12.13
CA GLY A 286 -5.71 6.62 -12.71
C GLY A 286 -7.16 6.12 -12.82
N PHE A 287 -7.45 4.86 -12.52
CA PHE A 287 -8.79 4.30 -12.56
C PHE A 287 -9.34 3.83 -11.21
N GLY A 288 -8.46 3.78 -10.18
CA GLY A 288 -8.81 3.33 -8.84
C GLY A 288 -8.75 1.81 -8.66
N TRP A 289 -9.42 1.33 -7.62
CA TRP A 289 -9.43 -0.08 -7.26
C TRP A 289 -10.38 -0.89 -8.14
N MET A 290 -9.91 -2.05 -8.59
CA MET A 290 -10.68 -3.00 -9.41
C MET A 290 -10.48 -4.42 -8.90
N ALA A 291 -11.55 -5.20 -8.81
CA ALA A 291 -11.42 -6.61 -8.49
C ALA A 291 -11.06 -7.41 -9.76
N TYR A 292 -10.03 -8.24 -9.64
CA TYR A 292 -9.70 -9.25 -10.64
C TYR A 292 -10.56 -10.50 -10.44
N TYR A 293 -10.74 -10.90 -9.17
CA TYR A 293 -11.72 -11.91 -8.75
C TYR A 293 -12.45 -11.43 -7.50
N TYR A 294 -13.75 -11.53 -7.52
CA TYR A 294 -14.61 -11.33 -6.35
C TYR A 294 -14.73 -12.64 -5.58
N GLY A 295 -14.54 -12.59 -4.27
CA GLY A 295 -14.96 -13.68 -3.39
C GLY A 295 -16.50 -13.80 -3.40
N ALA A 296 -16.99 -15.01 -3.40
CA ALA A 296 -18.41 -15.34 -3.22
C ALA A 296 -18.62 -16.20 -1.95
N SER A 297 -17.59 -16.41 -1.18
CA SER A 297 -17.58 -17.03 0.15
C SER A 297 -16.39 -16.54 0.96
N ASP A 298 -16.39 -16.81 2.26
CA ASP A 298 -15.21 -16.73 3.09
C ASP A 298 -14.12 -17.69 2.60
N ILE A 299 -12.87 -17.41 2.96
CA ILE A 299 -11.78 -18.35 2.76
C ILE A 299 -11.75 -19.31 3.93
N VAL A 300 -11.69 -20.61 3.64
CA VAL A 300 -11.54 -21.65 4.64
C VAL A 300 -10.22 -22.37 4.41
N LEU A 301 -9.35 -22.36 5.42
CA LEU A 301 -8.11 -23.12 5.45
C LEU A 301 -8.29 -24.33 6.35
N THR A 302 -7.87 -25.49 5.89
CA THR A 302 -7.86 -26.74 6.65
C THR A 302 -6.43 -27.25 6.78
N ARG A 303 -6.02 -27.61 7.98
CA ARG A 303 -4.68 -28.13 8.25
C ARG A 303 -4.42 -29.42 7.48
N LYS A 304 -3.23 -29.53 6.89
CA LYS A 304 -2.76 -30.77 6.26
C LYS A 304 -2.26 -31.79 7.26
#